data_33a2e1d08d4ce5465594064a48e83dd5
#
_entry.id   33a2e1d08d4ce5465594064a48e83dd5
#
_cell.length_a   1.000
_cell.length_b   1.000
_cell.length_c   1.000
_cell.angle_alpha   90.00
_cell.angle_beta   90.00
_cell.angle_gamma   90.00
#
_symmetry.space_group_name_H-M   'P 1'
#
loop_
_entity.id
_entity.type
_entity.pdbx_description
1 polymer ?
#
loop_
_entity_poly.entity_id
_entity_poly.type
_entity_poly.pdbx_seq_one_letter_code
_entity_poly.pdbx_strand_id
1 'polypeptide(L)'
;GTLPTYQYTRLTLGLFVKKRYGTDDVAFGELDEQFIREYMDFCLDERGLALDTVRHYLAILKKTCRIAFKAGHSERYHFMHFKLPQKKENPPKALTREDFLKIRDLEIPERRKSLALTRDLFLFACYTGTAYADTVSITEENLFRDEEGSLWLKYHRKKNPSCKYTPTLSPAAHSSSGI
;
A
#
# COMPACT_ATOMS: atom_id res chain seq x y z
N GLY A 1 1.37 6.10 7.96
CA GLY A 1 2.03 6.61 6.76
C GLY A 1 3.53 6.37 6.83
N THR A 2 4.19 6.24 5.69
CA THR A 2 5.65 6.15 5.61
C THR A 2 6.27 7.54 5.68
N LEU A 3 7.55 7.65 6.06
CA LEU A 3 8.28 8.92 6.10
C LEU A 3 8.16 9.73 4.78
N PRO A 4 8.33 9.13 3.59
CA PRO A 4 8.11 9.84 2.34
C PRO A 4 6.71 10.49 2.21
N THR A 5 5.66 9.83 2.67
CA THR A 5 4.30 10.37 2.60
C THR A 5 4.15 11.65 3.44
N TYR A 6 4.77 11.70 4.63
CA TYR A 6 4.79 12.92 5.44
C TYR A 6 5.57 14.05 4.75
N GLN A 7 6.71 13.73 4.14
CA GLN A 7 7.52 14.72 3.41
C GLN A 7 6.76 15.31 2.22
N TYR A 8 6.11 14.47 1.41
CA TYR A 8 5.30 14.93 0.29
C TYR A 8 4.08 15.75 0.74
N THR A 9 3.42 15.35 1.83
CA THR A 9 2.32 16.15 2.41
C THR A 9 2.81 17.54 2.81
N ARG A 10 3.95 17.62 3.50
CA ARG A 10 4.57 18.90 3.91
C ARG A 10 4.92 19.77 2.70
N LEU A 11 5.56 19.20 1.68
CA LEU A 11 5.93 19.91 0.46
C LEU A 11 4.70 20.46 -0.26
N THR A 12 3.67 19.63 -0.43
CA THR A 12 2.44 20.04 -1.13
C THR A 12 1.68 21.11 -0.35
N LEU A 13 1.64 20.98 0.98
CA LEU A 13 1.03 22.00 1.84
C LEU A 13 1.80 23.32 1.76
N GLY A 14 3.13 23.29 1.81
CA GLY A 14 3.98 24.49 1.68
C GLY A 14 3.79 25.20 0.33
N LEU A 15 3.67 24.45 -0.77
CA LEU A 15 3.37 25.02 -2.09
C LEU A 15 1.99 25.69 -2.12
N PHE A 16 0.98 25.09 -1.50
CA PHE A 16 -0.35 25.67 -1.39
C PHE A 16 -0.33 26.97 -0.57
N VAL A 17 0.27 26.94 0.62
CA VAL A 17 0.38 28.11 1.50
C VAL A 17 1.10 29.26 0.80
N LYS A 18 2.24 28.97 0.16
CA LYS A 18 3.01 29.97 -0.61
C LYS A 18 2.18 30.59 -1.73
N LYS A 19 1.46 29.74 -2.48
CA LYS A 19 0.65 30.22 -3.62
C LYS A 19 -0.57 31.01 -3.18
N ARG A 20 -1.28 30.54 -2.12
CA ARG A 20 -2.56 31.12 -1.72
C ARG A 20 -2.40 32.33 -0.82
N TYR A 21 -1.43 32.30 0.10
CA TYR A 21 -1.24 33.29 1.15
C TYR A 21 0.04 34.11 1.00
N GLY A 22 0.96 33.74 0.09
CA GLY A 22 2.24 34.43 -0.10
C GLY A 22 3.25 34.23 1.03
N THR A 23 2.93 33.40 2.02
CA THR A 23 3.79 33.10 3.20
C THR A 23 4.41 31.72 3.10
N ASP A 24 5.42 31.46 3.91
CA ASP A 24 6.08 30.15 3.97
C ASP A 24 5.50 29.25 5.08
N ASP A 25 4.65 29.82 5.95
CA ASP A 25 4.01 29.10 7.07
C ASP A 25 2.63 29.67 7.38
N VAL A 26 1.83 28.91 8.11
CA VAL A 26 0.48 29.24 8.54
C VAL A 26 0.25 28.72 9.96
N ALA A 27 -0.39 29.53 10.82
CA ALA A 27 -0.68 29.12 12.18
C ALA A 27 -1.74 28.02 12.23
N PHE A 28 -1.66 27.11 13.21
CA PHE A 28 -2.64 26.04 13.38
C PHE A 28 -4.08 26.53 13.55
N GLY A 29 -4.28 27.72 14.10
CA GLY A 29 -5.59 28.34 14.26
C GLY A 29 -6.25 28.78 12.96
N GLU A 30 -5.46 28.97 11.90
CA GLU A 30 -5.92 29.39 10.57
C GLU A 30 -6.30 28.20 9.67
N LEU A 31 -6.03 26.97 10.13
CA LEU A 31 -6.34 25.76 9.38
C LEU A 31 -7.83 25.38 9.54
N ASP A 32 -8.73 26.31 9.19
CA ASP A 32 -10.17 26.13 9.27
C ASP A 32 -10.73 25.19 8.19
N GLU A 33 -12.03 24.99 8.15
CA GLU A 33 -12.66 24.11 7.17
C GLU A 33 -12.51 24.63 5.73
N GLN A 34 -12.50 25.97 5.57
CA GLN A 34 -12.30 26.58 4.26
C GLN A 34 -10.87 26.32 3.74
N PHE A 35 -9.86 26.52 4.59
CA PHE A 35 -8.48 26.20 4.27
C PHE A 35 -8.33 24.73 3.81
N ILE A 36 -8.98 23.81 4.54
CA ILE A 36 -8.90 22.38 4.23
C ILE A 36 -9.53 22.08 2.87
N ARG A 37 -10.66 22.70 2.53
CA ARG A 37 -11.31 22.55 1.24
C ARG A 37 -10.46 23.12 0.12
N GLU A 38 -9.96 24.34 0.27
CA GLU A 38 -9.08 24.99 -0.72
C GLU A 38 -7.78 24.18 -0.95
N TYR A 39 -7.20 23.62 0.10
CA TYR A 39 -6.06 22.73 -0.03
C TYR A 39 -6.41 21.44 -0.78
N MET A 40 -7.58 20.86 -0.54
CA MET A 40 -8.07 19.69 -1.26
C MET A 40 -8.24 20.01 -2.75
N ASP A 41 -8.87 21.12 -3.10
CA ASP A 41 -9.10 21.55 -4.48
C ASP A 41 -7.77 21.83 -5.18
N PHE A 42 -6.84 22.52 -4.51
CA PHE A 42 -5.47 22.70 -5.02
C PHE A 42 -4.79 21.38 -5.37
N CYS A 43 -4.91 20.37 -4.48
CA CYS A 43 -4.31 19.06 -4.73
C CYS A 43 -4.95 18.32 -5.90
N LEU A 44 -6.27 18.38 -6.03
CA LEU A 44 -7.01 17.70 -7.09
C LEU A 44 -6.86 18.40 -8.44
N ASP A 45 -7.16 19.70 -8.48
CA ASP A 45 -7.35 20.43 -9.74
C ASP A 45 -6.03 20.99 -10.27
N GLU A 46 -5.22 21.58 -9.40
CA GLU A 46 -3.98 22.21 -9.86
C GLU A 46 -2.78 21.26 -9.88
N ARG A 47 -2.72 20.31 -8.93
CA ARG A 47 -1.64 19.32 -8.87
C ARG A 47 -1.99 18.02 -9.59
N GLY A 48 -3.24 17.83 -10.00
CA GLY A 48 -3.70 16.62 -10.68
C GLY A 48 -3.52 15.34 -9.86
N LEU A 49 -3.54 15.44 -8.53
CA LEU A 49 -3.32 14.28 -7.67
C LEU A 49 -4.57 13.39 -7.60
N ALA A 50 -4.36 12.09 -7.57
CA ALA A 50 -5.45 11.15 -7.36
C ALA A 50 -6.13 11.34 -6.01
N LEU A 51 -7.46 11.20 -5.94
CA LEU A 51 -8.25 11.38 -4.73
C LEU A 51 -7.73 10.56 -3.53
N ASP A 52 -7.26 9.33 -3.76
CA ASP A 52 -6.68 8.50 -2.70
C ASP A 52 -5.39 9.11 -2.12
N THR A 53 -4.57 9.76 -2.96
CA THR A 53 -3.38 10.49 -2.52
C THR A 53 -3.76 11.70 -1.67
N VAL A 54 -4.72 12.49 -2.15
CA VAL A 54 -5.23 13.66 -1.42
C VAL A 54 -5.84 13.25 -0.08
N ARG A 55 -6.59 12.16 -0.06
CA ARG A 55 -7.11 11.57 1.18
C ARG A 55 -6.00 11.25 2.20
N HIS A 56 -4.88 10.68 1.74
CA HIS A 56 -3.74 10.42 2.61
C HIS A 56 -3.12 11.70 3.16
N TYR A 57 -2.98 12.74 2.34
CA TYR A 57 -2.46 14.04 2.78
C TYR A 57 -3.39 14.69 3.82
N LEU A 58 -4.69 14.70 3.55
CA LEU A 58 -5.68 15.22 4.51
C LEU A 58 -5.70 14.40 5.82
N ALA A 59 -5.52 13.09 5.76
CA ALA A 59 -5.45 12.26 6.97
C ALA A 59 -4.20 12.58 7.82
N ILE A 60 -3.06 12.86 7.18
CA ILE A 60 -1.84 13.30 7.86
C ILE A 60 -2.06 14.69 8.48
N LEU A 61 -2.60 15.63 7.71
CA LEU A 61 -2.91 16.98 8.21
C LEU A 61 -3.87 16.92 9.40
N LYS A 62 -4.96 16.16 9.31
CA LYS A 62 -5.90 15.90 10.40
C LYS A 62 -5.22 15.36 11.65
N LYS A 63 -4.31 14.37 11.48
CA LYS A 63 -3.54 13.81 12.59
C LYS A 63 -2.62 14.86 13.23
N THR A 64 -1.93 15.66 12.43
CA THR A 64 -1.01 16.71 12.90
C THR A 64 -1.77 17.79 13.68
N CYS A 65 -2.89 18.31 13.14
CA CYS A 65 -3.73 19.27 13.82
C CYS A 65 -4.30 18.74 15.15
N ARG A 66 -4.64 17.43 15.20
CA ARG A 66 -5.09 16.82 16.46
C ARG A 66 -3.98 16.77 17.52
N ILE A 67 -2.76 16.51 17.10
CA ILE A 67 -1.60 16.51 17.99
C ILE A 67 -1.33 17.94 18.50
N ALA A 68 -1.34 18.94 17.61
CA ALA A 68 -1.15 20.34 17.94
C ALA A 68 -2.23 20.85 18.91
N PHE A 69 -3.49 20.51 18.68
CA PHE A 69 -4.59 20.83 19.59
C PHE A 69 -4.38 20.22 20.99
N LYS A 70 -4.02 18.93 21.06
CA LYS A 70 -3.75 18.27 22.35
C LYS A 70 -2.53 18.83 23.08
N ALA A 71 -1.57 19.38 22.36
CA ALA A 71 -0.37 20.01 22.89
C ALA A 71 -0.59 21.51 23.26
N GLY A 72 -1.80 22.05 23.05
CA GLY A 72 -2.13 23.44 23.37
C GLY A 72 -1.64 24.47 22.34
N HIS A 73 -1.17 24.01 21.14
CA HIS A 73 -0.75 24.92 20.07
C HIS A 73 -1.91 25.50 19.25
N SER A 74 -3.15 25.08 19.52
CA SER A 74 -4.36 25.62 18.91
C SER A 74 -5.50 25.51 19.91
N GLU A 75 -6.34 26.55 19.97
CA GLU A 75 -7.52 26.57 20.83
C GLU A 75 -8.69 25.74 20.26
N ARG A 76 -8.67 25.50 18.97
CA ARG A 76 -9.74 24.81 18.25
C ARG A 76 -9.18 23.67 17.39
N TYR A 77 -9.98 22.61 17.29
CA TYR A 77 -9.71 21.49 16.38
C TYR A 77 -10.68 21.52 15.20
N HIS A 78 -10.31 22.21 14.14
CA HIS A 78 -11.15 22.46 12.96
C HIS A 78 -11.53 21.19 12.17
N PHE A 79 -10.78 20.10 12.33
CA PHE A 79 -11.10 18.81 11.72
C PHE A 79 -12.17 17.99 12.48
N MET A 80 -12.78 18.52 13.54
CA MET A 80 -13.75 17.76 14.36
C MET A 80 -14.89 17.20 13.51
N HIS A 81 -15.48 18.04 12.66
CA HIS A 81 -16.62 17.69 11.81
C HIS A 81 -16.22 17.40 10.35
N PHE A 82 -14.97 17.63 9.98
CA PHE A 82 -14.51 17.39 8.62
C PHE A 82 -14.42 15.88 8.33
N LYS A 83 -15.22 15.44 7.35
CA LYS A 83 -15.19 14.06 6.86
C LYS A 83 -14.23 13.97 5.67
N LEU A 84 -13.27 13.05 5.75
CA LEU A 84 -12.41 12.76 4.61
C LEU A 84 -13.26 12.27 3.43
N PRO A 85 -12.89 12.63 2.18
CA PRO A 85 -13.55 12.11 0.99
C PRO A 85 -13.62 10.58 1.03
N GLN A 86 -14.71 10.00 0.55
CA GLN A 86 -14.85 8.55 0.52
C GLN A 86 -13.85 7.94 -0.45
N LYS A 87 -13.28 6.81 -0.06
CA LYS A 87 -12.44 6.03 -0.96
C LYS A 87 -13.32 5.45 -2.06
N LYS A 88 -12.94 5.64 -3.33
CA LYS A 88 -13.55 4.87 -4.41
C LYS A 88 -13.14 3.40 -4.24
N GLU A 89 -14.13 2.54 -4.11
CA GLU A 89 -13.89 1.10 -4.14
C GLU A 89 -13.53 0.72 -5.59
N ASN A 90 -12.26 0.51 -5.82
CA ASN A 90 -11.81 -0.14 -7.04
C ASN A 90 -11.76 -1.64 -6.75
N PRO A 91 -12.51 -2.47 -7.49
CA PRO A 91 -12.39 -3.91 -7.33
C PRO A 91 -10.93 -4.32 -7.52
N PRO A 92 -10.41 -5.26 -6.72
CA PRO A 92 -9.06 -5.74 -6.89
C PRO A 92 -8.91 -6.31 -8.30
N LYS A 93 -7.87 -5.89 -9.00
CA LYS A 93 -7.51 -6.50 -10.29
C LYS A 93 -6.95 -7.88 -9.99
N ALA A 94 -7.81 -8.88 -10.05
CA ALA A 94 -7.41 -10.27 -9.94
C ALA A 94 -7.07 -10.84 -11.32
N LEU A 95 -6.06 -11.69 -11.36
CA LEU A 95 -5.73 -12.45 -12.56
C LEU A 95 -6.78 -13.55 -12.74
N THR A 96 -7.25 -13.76 -13.97
CA THR A 96 -8.13 -14.89 -14.26
C THR A 96 -7.33 -16.21 -14.18
N ARG A 97 -8.03 -17.32 -13.96
CA ARG A 97 -7.39 -18.64 -13.98
C ARG A 97 -6.72 -18.92 -15.33
N GLU A 98 -7.37 -18.51 -16.41
CA GLU A 98 -6.85 -18.68 -17.77
C GLU A 98 -5.52 -17.92 -17.98
N ASP A 99 -5.48 -16.65 -17.56
CA ASP A 99 -4.26 -15.85 -17.68
C ASP A 99 -3.13 -16.36 -16.77
N PHE A 100 -3.48 -16.85 -15.59
CA PHE A 100 -2.52 -17.52 -14.71
C PHE A 100 -1.88 -18.76 -15.39
N LEU A 101 -2.70 -19.60 -16.03
CA LEU A 101 -2.22 -20.78 -16.76
C LEU A 101 -1.35 -20.38 -17.95
N LYS A 102 -1.71 -19.35 -18.71
CA LYS A 102 -0.86 -18.80 -19.79
C LYS A 102 0.50 -18.36 -19.29
N ILE A 103 0.54 -17.67 -18.13
CA ILE A 103 1.81 -17.26 -17.53
C ILE A 103 2.64 -18.46 -17.07
N ARG A 104 2.01 -19.46 -16.45
CA ARG A 104 2.67 -20.68 -16.00
C ARG A 104 3.33 -21.43 -17.15
N ASP A 105 2.60 -21.59 -18.24
CA ASP A 105 3.01 -22.42 -19.38
C ASP A 105 3.78 -21.62 -20.45
N LEU A 106 4.09 -20.33 -20.16
CA LEU A 106 4.83 -19.49 -21.08
C LEU A 106 6.24 -20.01 -21.32
N GLU A 107 6.56 -20.34 -22.57
CA GLU A 107 7.92 -20.66 -22.98
C GLU A 107 8.79 -19.42 -23.02
N ILE A 108 9.82 -19.38 -22.19
CA ILE A 108 10.76 -18.26 -22.09
C ILE A 108 12.10 -18.71 -22.64
N PRO A 109 12.63 -18.03 -23.70
CA PRO A 109 13.94 -18.37 -24.25
C PRO A 109 15.05 -18.27 -23.20
N GLU A 110 16.02 -19.20 -23.23
CA GLU A 110 17.14 -19.30 -22.28
C GLU A 110 17.92 -17.97 -22.11
N ARG A 111 18.01 -17.16 -23.17
CA ARG A 111 18.66 -15.84 -23.13
C ARG A 111 17.95 -14.84 -22.20
N ARG A 112 16.70 -15.11 -21.80
CA ARG A 112 15.89 -14.23 -20.93
C ARG A 112 15.75 -14.80 -19.51
N LYS A 113 16.85 -15.24 -18.89
CA LYS A 113 16.88 -15.86 -17.55
C LYS A 113 16.20 -15.01 -16.47
N SER A 114 16.36 -13.68 -16.53
CA SER A 114 15.69 -12.76 -15.57
C SER A 114 14.18 -12.80 -15.69
N LEU A 115 13.64 -12.94 -16.89
CA LEU A 115 12.19 -13.06 -17.10
C LEU A 115 11.66 -14.40 -16.60
N ALA A 116 12.40 -15.48 -16.82
CA ALA A 116 12.08 -16.80 -16.28
C ALA A 116 12.04 -16.77 -14.75
N LEU A 117 13.05 -16.19 -14.12
CA LEU A 117 13.08 -16.02 -12.67
C LEU A 117 11.90 -15.17 -12.17
N THR A 118 11.56 -14.09 -12.86
CA THR A 118 10.41 -13.24 -12.50
C THR A 118 9.10 -14.02 -12.56
N ARG A 119 8.89 -14.81 -13.62
CA ARG A 119 7.73 -15.71 -13.73
C ARG A 119 7.68 -16.69 -12.56
N ASP A 120 8.78 -17.35 -12.26
CA ASP A 120 8.83 -18.39 -11.22
C ASP A 120 8.59 -17.80 -9.82
N LEU A 121 9.15 -16.63 -9.51
CA LEU A 121 8.85 -15.89 -8.28
C LEU A 121 7.37 -15.47 -8.20
N PHE A 122 6.79 -15.04 -9.30
CA PHE A 122 5.38 -14.71 -9.37
C PHE A 122 4.49 -15.93 -9.12
N LEU A 123 4.76 -17.05 -9.78
CA LEU A 123 4.04 -18.31 -9.58
C LEU A 123 4.18 -18.81 -8.13
N PHE A 124 5.38 -18.75 -7.58
CA PHE A 124 5.63 -19.10 -6.18
C PHE A 124 4.78 -18.22 -5.23
N ALA A 125 4.78 -16.91 -5.46
CA ALA A 125 3.96 -16.00 -4.66
C ALA A 125 2.45 -16.29 -4.78
N CYS A 126 1.97 -16.66 -5.97
CA CYS A 126 0.58 -17.05 -6.19
C CYS A 126 0.21 -18.34 -5.44
N TYR A 127 1.08 -19.35 -5.45
CA TYR A 127 0.85 -20.62 -4.76
C TYR A 127 0.95 -20.52 -3.24
N THR A 128 1.81 -19.66 -2.74
CA THR A 128 2.08 -19.54 -1.29
C THR A 128 1.36 -18.38 -0.63
N GLY A 129 0.78 -17.44 -1.39
CA GLY A 129 0.17 -16.21 -0.86
C GLY A 129 1.20 -15.25 -0.24
N THR A 130 2.50 -15.40 -0.57
CA THR A 130 3.56 -14.53 -0.05
C THR A 130 3.59 -13.20 -0.76
N ALA A 131 3.93 -12.11 -0.05
CA ALA A 131 4.20 -10.83 -0.70
C ALA A 131 5.56 -10.87 -1.39
N TYR A 132 5.75 -10.10 -2.46
CA TYR A 132 7.01 -10.07 -3.22
C TYR A 132 8.25 -9.87 -2.34
N ALA A 133 8.21 -8.92 -1.40
CA ALA A 133 9.33 -8.66 -0.49
C ALA A 133 9.67 -9.87 0.42
N ASP A 134 8.68 -10.68 0.74
CA ASP A 134 8.85 -11.90 1.53
C ASP A 134 9.37 -13.02 0.61
N THR A 135 8.78 -13.18 -0.58
CA THR A 135 9.16 -14.20 -1.58
C THR A 135 10.66 -14.17 -1.90
N VAL A 136 11.22 -12.99 -2.18
CA VAL A 136 12.65 -12.84 -2.52
C VAL A 136 13.61 -13.09 -1.36
N SER A 137 13.10 -13.25 -0.14
CA SER A 137 13.90 -13.54 1.06
C SER A 137 13.79 -14.97 1.55
N ILE A 138 12.95 -15.78 0.92
CA ILE A 138 12.75 -17.17 1.25
C ILE A 138 13.93 -18.00 0.73
N THR A 139 14.43 -18.88 1.58
CA THR A 139 15.48 -19.86 1.28
C THR A 139 14.96 -21.27 1.56
N GLU A 140 15.74 -22.28 1.23
CA GLU A 140 15.40 -23.67 1.52
C GLU A 140 15.21 -23.94 3.02
N GLU A 141 15.89 -23.21 3.89
CA GLU A 141 15.74 -23.30 5.34
C GLU A 141 14.34 -22.91 5.84
N ASN A 142 13.58 -22.20 5.04
CA ASN A 142 12.20 -21.85 5.33
C ASN A 142 11.21 -22.97 5.03
N LEU A 143 11.66 -24.05 4.38
CA LEU A 143 10.83 -25.19 4.01
C LEU A 143 11.00 -26.31 5.05
N PHE A 144 9.90 -26.90 5.49
CA PHE A 144 9.91 -28.07 6.34
C PHE A 144 8.75 -29.00 6.01
N ARG A 145 8.86 -30.27 6.39
CA ARG A 145 7.77 -31.24 6.28
C ARG A 145 7.16 -31.47 7.64
N ASP A 146 5.84 -31.57 7.66
CA ASP A 146 5.12 -32.00 8.87
C ASP A 146 5.18 -33.54 9.04
N GLU A 147 4.55 -34.04 10.09
CA GLU A 147 4.49 -35.47 10.41
C GLU A 147 3.77 -36.30 9.34
N GLU A 148 2.91 -35.65 8.56
CA GLU A 148 2.16 -36.28 7.45
C GLU A 148 2.93 -36.21 6.13
N GLY A 149 4.13 -35.60 6.11
CA GLY A 149 4.98 -35.45 4.94
C GLY A 149 4.63 -34.27 4.04
N SER A 150 3.64 -33.44 4.42
CA SER A 150 3.25 -32.26 3.67
C SER A 150 4.31 -31.18 3.78
N LEU A 151 4.58 -30.48 2.69
CA LEU A 151 5.59 -29.43 2.64
C LEU A 151 4.99 -28.10 3.07
N TRP A 152 5.61 -27.48 4.04
CA TRP A 152 5.22 -26.20 4.61
C TRP A 152 6.31 -25.16 4.44
N LEU A 153 5.88 -23.88 4.36
CA LEU A 153 6.73 -22.71 4.34
C LEU A 153 6.57 -21.94 5.66
N LYS A 154 7.68 -21.73 6.38
CA LYS A 154 7.75 -20.92 7.59
C LYS A 154 8.61 -19.70 7.35
N TYR A 155 8.05 -18.50 7.49
CA TYR A 155 8.78 -17.26 7.25
C TYR A 155 8.27 -16.11 8.13
N HIS A 156 9.08 -15.07 8.27
CA HIS A 156 8.72 -13.83 8.96
C HIS A 156 8.40 -12.74 7.95
N ARG A 157 7.22 -12.12 8.06
CA ARG A 157 6.85 -11.01 7.18
C ARG A 157 7.72 -9.79 7.43
N LYS A 158 8.31 -9.22 6.36
CA LYS A 158 9.14 -7.99 6.45
C LYS A 158 8.34 -6.77 6.90
N LYS A 159 7.08 -6.62 6.44
CA LYS A 159 6.25 -5.46 6.74
C LYS A 159 5.69 -5.44 8.16
N ASN A 160 5.43 -6.61 8.72
CA ASN A 160 4.93 -6.79 10.08
C ASN A 160 5.53 -8.09 10.61
N PRO A 161 6.57 -8.04 11.43
CA PRO A 161 7.32 -9.22 11.85
C PRO A 161 6.44 -10.20 12.63
N SER A 162 5.66 -10.98 11.92
CA SER A 162 4.89 -12.10 12.42
C SER A 162 5.35 -13.36 11.71
N CYS A 163 5.52 -14.44 12.47
CA CYS A 163 5.79 -15.75 11.89
C CYS A 163 4.56 -16.24 11.13
N LYS A 164 4.75 -16.70 9.90
CA LYS A 164 3.70 -17.24 9.05
C LYS A 164 4.04 -18.69 8.68
N TYR A 165 3.01 -19.50 8.65
CA TYR A 165 3.04 -20.87 8.18
C TYR A 165 2.08 -20.98 7.02
N THR A 166 2.54 -21.41 5.86
CA THR A 166 1.73 -21.55 4.65
C THR A 166 2.00 -22.93 4.06
N PRO A 167 0.98 -23.76 3.81
CA PRO A 167 1.17 -24.98 3.05
C PRO A 167 1.61 -24.64 1.64
N THR A 168 2.58 -25.36 1.12
CA THR A 168 2.95 -25.22 -0.30
C THR A 168 1.92 -26.03 -1.10
N LEU A 169 1.07 -25.34 -1.86
CA LEU A 169 0.12 -26.00 -2.74
C LEU A 169 0.88 -26.74 -3.84
N SER A 170 0.80 -28.06 -3.84
CA SER A 170 1.28 -28.85 -4.97
C SER A 170 0.43 -28.53 -6.20
N PRO A 171 1.04 -28.41 -7.40
CA PRO A 171 0.31 -28.25 -8.66
C PRO A 171 -0.75 -29.34 -8.91
N ALA A 172 -0.60 -30.50 -8.27
CA ALA A 172 -1.53 -31.63 -8.39
C ALA A 172 -2.84 -31.46 -7.60
N ALA A 173 -2.92 -30.52 -6.64
CA ALA A 173 -4.11 -30.39 -5.78
C ALA A 173 -5.30 -29.66 -6.44
N HIS A 174 -5.17 -29.16 -7.68
CA HIS A 174 -6.24 -28.45 -8.39
C HIS A 174 -7.04 -29.28 -9.41
N SER A 175 -6.79 -30.59 -9.47
CA SER A 175 -7.53 -31.46 -10.40
C SER A 175 -8.80 -32.11 -9.82
N SER A 176 -9.13 -31.88 -8.55
CA SER A 176 -10.23 -32.60 -7.87
C SER A 176 -11.10 -31.75 -6.95
N SER A 177 -11.49 -30.56 -7.37
CA SER A 177 -12.68 -29.90 -6.82
C SER A 177 -13.40 -29.16 -7.94
N GLY A 178 -14.16 -29.97 -8.68
CA GLY A 178 -15.32 -29.44 -9.38
C GLY A 178 -16.36 -29.04 -8.34
N ILE A 179 -16.73 -27.80 -8.33
CA ILE A 179 -18.10 -27.27 -8.24
C ILE A 179 -18.01 -25.84 -8.77
#